data_c7e53268eecd2e8ea5791a8f588b7101
#
_entry.id   c7e53268eecd2e8ea5791a8f588b7101
#
_cell.length_a   1.000
_cell.length_b   1.000
_cell.length_c   1.000
_cell.angle_alpha   90.00
_cell.angle_beta   90.00
_cell.angle_gamma   90.00
#
_symmetry.space_group_name_H-M   'P 1'
#
loop_
_entity.id
_entity.type
_entity.pdbx_description
1 polymer ?
#
loop_
_entity_poly.entity_id
_entity_poly.type
_entity_poly.pdbx_seq_one_letter_code
_entity_poly.pdbx_strand_id
1 'polypeptide(L)'
;IVFDDVSLTYPGASVPTLDHVNLRIPEGELVLVVGRTGSGKSTLLRAINGLVPHFTGGTLRGRVVVAGRDTATHPPRELADVVGVVDQDPMSGFVTDTVEDELAYAMECLGIAPDVMRRRVEETLDLLGLADLRQRPLRTLSGGQRQRVAIGSVLTAQPRVLVLDEPTSALDPGAAEEVLAALQRLVHDLGITVVLAEHRLERVVQYADQVVVVPGGGQPVRSGTPGEVMRHAPIAPPVVELGRLAGWRPLPLSVRDARRAAGPLRDLLVGRTPHLRAVPQGRRELARTENLTIRYGERVAVREVTLSVTAGEVVALMGRNGAGKSTLLNALVGLGPRGTGTVTVGGSDPASLSGPDLLRAVGLVPQQPADLLEGTTVAEECRTSDRDAGCEPGTTRALLALMAPDIEDGTHPRDLSEGQRLLLVLCVVLAARPPLLLLDEPTRGLDYPTKARLARVLADLAQAGHAIVLATHDVELVADVADRVVIIAEGEVVADGETTQVVTSSPMFAPQVAKILAPQRWLTVDEVAGALFAAHAPVDATIGSIAQGSGSAS
;
A
#
# COMPACT_ATOMS: atom_id res chain seq x y z
N ILE A 1 -7.02 -21.67 17.21
CA ILE A 1 -7.87 -21.79 16.01
C ILE A 1 -7.40 -23.02 15.24
N VAL A 2 -8.33 -23.82 14.72
CA VAL A 2 -8.01 -25.05 13.96
C VAL A 2 -8.84 -25.06 12.68
N PHE A 3 -8.18 -25.22 11.54
CA PHE A 3 -8.78 -25.58 10.26
C PHE A 3 -8.45 -27.05 9.99
N ASP A 4 -9.46 -27.87 9.75
CA ASP A 4 -9.34 -29.30 9.53
C ASP A 4 -9.96 -29.64 8.17
N ASP A 5 -9.12 -29.87 7.16
CA ASP A 5 -9.47 -30.17 5.77
C ASP A 5 -10.48 -29.21 5.14
N VAL A 6 -10.26 -27.89 5.34
CA VAL A 6 -11.24 -26.85 4.98
C VAL A 6 -11.12 -26.49 3.49
N SER A 7 -12.25 -26.67 2.78
CA SER A 7 -12.42 -26.15 1.41
C SER A 7 -13.65 -25.25 1.35
N LEU A 8 -13.51 -24.10 0.67
CA LEU A 8 -14.59 -23.13 0.51
C LEU A 8 -14.75 -22.72 -0.95
N THR A 9 -15.96 -22.81 -1.45
CA THR A 9 -16.34 -22.38 -2.80
C THR A 9 -17.47 -21.36 -2.70
N TYR A 10 -17.28 -20.16 -3.25
CA TYR A 10 -18.33 -19.13 -3.32
C TYR A 10 -19.40 -19.48 -4.36
N PRO A 11 -20.63 -18.94 -4.23
CA PRO A 11 -21.68 -19.14 -5.21
C PRO A 11 -21.24 -18.68 -6.61
N GLY A 12 -21.43 -19.52 -7.61
CA GLY A 12 -21.05 -19.23 -9.00
C GLY A 12 -19.56 -19.43 -9.33
N ALA A 13 -18.71 -19.68 -8.36
CA ALA A 13 -17.30 -19.99 -8.61
C ALA A 13 -17.13 -21.48 -9.00
N SER A 14 -16.31 -21.73 -10.01
CA SER A 14 -15.98 -23.09 -10.48
C SER A 14 -14.82 -23.74 -9.72
N VAL A 15 -14.03 -22.93 -9.00
CA VAL A 15 -12.84 -23.36 -8.27
C VAL A 15 -12.97 -22.89 -6.80
N PRO A 16 -12.56 -23.72 -5.82
CA PRO A 16 -12.55 -23.30 -4.43
C PRO A 16 -11.56 -22.15 -4.19
N THR A 17 -11.95 -21.19 -3.38
CA THR A 17 -11.08 -20.10 -2.92
C THR A 17 -10.08 -20.57 -1.86
N LEU A 18 -10.53 -21.45 -0.96
CA LEU A 18 -9.69 -22.21 -0.04
C LEU A 18 -9.83 -23.68 -0.39
N ASP A 19 -8.72 -24.41 -0.43
CA ASP A 19 -8.73 -25.82 -0.84
C ASP A 19 -7.88 -26.66 0.11
N HIS A 20 -8.52 -27.65 0.74
CA HIS A 20 -7.90 -28.59 1.68
C HIS A 20 -7.00 -27.95 2.73
N VAL A 21 -7.43 -26.82 3.32
CA VAL A 21 -6.65 -26.06 4.30
C VAL A 21 -6.58 -26.80 5.63
N ASN A 22 -5.35 -27.14 6.02
CA ASN A 22 -5.02 -27.67 7.34
C ASN A 22 -4.12 -26.66 8.05
N LEU A 23 -4.64 -25.98 9.08
CA LEU A 23 -3.94 -24.90 9.76
C LEU A 23 -4.24 -24.93 11.26
N ARG A 24 -3.20 -24.75 12.08
CA ARG A 24 -3.34 -24.56 13.52
C ARG A 24 -2.69 -23.25 13.92
N ILE A 25 -3.45 -22.43 14.62
CA ILE A 25 -3.00 -21.17 15.21
C ILE A 25 -3.10 -21.33 16.73
N PRO A 26 -1.97 -21.32 17.45
CA PRO A 26 -1.93 -21.37 18.91
C PRO A 26 -2.60 -20.14 19.55
N GLU A 27 -2.90 -20.23 20.82
CA GLU A 27 -3.41 -19.10 21.62
C GLU A 27 -2.28 -18.13 21.96
N GLY A 28 -2.55 -16.83 21.94
CA GLY A 28 -1.59 -15.80 22.34
C GLY A 28 -0.48 -15.52 21.32
N GLU A 29 -0.71 -15.85 20.05
CA GLU A 29 0.24 -15.54 18.97
C GLU A 29 -0.25 -14.40 18.07
N LEU A 30 0.70 -13.63 17.52
CA LEU A 30 0.48 -12.73 16.40
C LEU A 30 0.75 -13.47 15.11
N VAL A 31 -0.31 -13.72 14.34
CA VAL A 31 -0.26 -14.49 13.10
C VAL A 31 -0.45 -13.57 11.90
N LEU A 32 0.55 -13.55 11.01
CA LEU A 32 0.52 -12.77 9.79
C LEU A 32 0.08 -13.63 8.60
N VAL A 33 -1.06 -13.29 7.99
CA VAL A 33 -1.58 -13.94 6.77
C VAL A 33 -1.08 -13.18 5.55
N VAL A 34 -0.33 -13.85 4.68
CA VAL A 34 0.28 -13.27 3.49
C VAL A 34 -0.20 -13.98 2.22
N GLY A 35 -0.31 -13.24 1.13
CA GLY A 35 -0.73 -13.75 -0.18
C GLY A 35 -1.06 -12.61 -1.13
N ARG A 36 -1.17 -12.93 -2.43
CA ARG A 36 -1.57 -11.95 -3.45
C ARG A 36 -3.00 -11.46 -3.22
N THR A 37 -3.35 -10.33 -3.78
CA THR A 37 -4.75 -9.90 -3.85
C THR A 37 -5.59 -10.97 -4.53
N GLY A 38 -6.76 -11.27 -3.95
CA GLY A 38 -7.63 -12.36 -4.47
C GLY A 38 -7.21 -13.78 -4.13
N SER A 39 -6.12 -14.00 -3.37
CA SER A 39 -5.67 -15.37 -3.02
C SER A 39 -6.52 -16.06 -1.95
N GLY A 40 -7.47 -15.36 -1.31
CA GLY A 40 -8.32 -15.94 -0.26
C GLY A 40 -7.95 -15.55 1.17
N LYS A 41 -7.08 -14.55 1.39
CA LYS A 41 -6.73 -14.05 2.75
C LYS A 41 -7.97 -13.63 3.54
N SER A 42 -8.75 -12.68 3.00
CA SER A 42 -9.98 -12.21 3.66
C SER A 42 -11.01 -13.34 3.83
N THR A 43 -11.03 -14.31 2.93
CA THR A 43 -11.87 -15.51 3.05
C THR A 43 -11.44 -16.37 4.24
N LEU A 44 -10.13 -16.58 4.43
CA LEU A 44 -9.59 -17.30 5.58
C LEU A 44 -9.92 -16.56 6.88
N LEU A 45 -9.75 -15.22 6.91
CA LEU A 45 -10.12 -14.39 8.06
C LEU A 45 -11.63 -14.48 8.36
N ARG A 46 -12.49 -14.39 7.34
CA ARG A 46 -13.96 -14.49 7.48
C ARG A 46 -14.44 -15.89 7.87
N ALA A 47 -13.66 -16.93 7.63
CA ALA A 47 -13.97 -18.26 8.14
C ALA A 47 -13.73 -18.38 9.66
N ILE A 48 -12.81 -17.59 10.23
CA ILE A 48 -12.55 -17.57 11.68
C ILE A 48 -13.73 -16.96 12.47
N ASN A 49 -14.39 -15.94 11.92
CA ASN A 49 -15.52 -15.28 12.60
C ASN A 49 -16.90 -15.80 12.16
N GLY A 50 -16.94 -16.84 11.31
CA GLY A 50 -18.18 -17.44 10.82
C GLY A 50 -18.94 -16.59 9.80
N LEU A 51 -18.44 -15.43 9.33
CA LEU A 51 -19.06 -14.67 8.23
C LEU A 51 -19.15 -15.51 6.96
N VAL A 52 -18.21 -16.41 6.78
CA VAL A 52 -18.26 -17.47 5.77
C VAL A 52 -18.55 -18.79 6.49
N PRO A 53 -19.58 -19.53 6.11
CA PRO A 53 -20.51 -19.32 4.99
C PRO A 53 -21.79 -18.54 5.35
N HIS A 54 -22.01 -18.17 6.63
CA HIS A 54 -23.33 -17.73 7.12
C HIS A 54 -23.83 -16.42 6.50
N PHE A 55 -22.94 -15.49 6.19
CA PHE A 55 -23.31 -14.18 5.62
C PHE A 55 -23.01 -14.06 4.14
N THR A 56 -21.82 -14.51 3.71
CA THR A 56 -21.39 -14.40 2.32
C THR A 56 -21.91 -15.50 1.41
N GLY A 57 -22.53 -16.53 2.01
CA GLY A 57 -22.89 -17.76 1.31
C GLY A 57 -21.66 -18.59 0.95
N GLY A 58 -21.88 -19.59 0.10
CA GLY A 58 -20.86 -20.54 -0.33
C GLY A 58 -20.98 -21.90 0.34
N THR A 59 -20.19 -22.84 -0.15
CA THR A 59 -20.12 -24.20 0.40
C THR A 59 -18.82 -24.38 1.15
N LEU A 60 -18.91 -24.48 2.47
CA LEU A 60 -17.81 -24.85 3.36
C LEU A 60 -17.80 -26.36 3.56
N ARG A 61 -16.68 -27.01 3.29
CA ARG A 61 -16.37 -28.40 3.61
C ARG A 61 -15.25 -28.43 4.63
N GLY A 62 -15.13 -29.51 5.40
CA GLY A 62 -14.20 -29.57 6.51
C GLY A 62 -14.72 -28.81 7.72
N ARG A 63 -13.82 -28.38 8.61
CA ARG A 63 -14.20 -27.86 9.91
C ARG A 63 -13.30 -26.70 10.36
N VAL A 64 -13.89 -25.59 10.78
CA VAL A 64 -13.17 -24.46 11.41
C VAL A 64 -13.61 -24.37 12.86
N VAL A 65 -12.67 -24.50 13.79
CA VAL A 65 -12.94 -24.44 15.24
C VAL A 65 -12.18 -23.27 15.85
N VAL A 66 -12.88 -22.38 16.53
CA VAL A 66 -12.31 -21.22 17.23
C VAL A 66 -12.70 -21.27 18.70
N ALA A 67 -11.71 -21.34 19.59
CA ALA A 67 -11.89 -21.48 21.03
C ALA A 67 -12.89 -22.59 21.42
N GLY A 68 -12.87 -23.72 20.69
CA GLY A 68 -13.76 -24.88 20.91
C GLY A 68 -15.11 -24.80 20.23
N ARG A 69 -15.46 -23.68 19.58
CA ARG A 69 -16.72 -23.51 18.83
C ARG A 69 -16.51 -23.76 17.34
N ASP A 70 -17.35 -24.58 16.73
CA ASP A 70 -17.35 -24.84 15.29
C ASP A 70 -18.11 -23.72 14.56
N THR A 71 -17.43 -23.01 13.64
CA THR A 71 -18.00 -21.85 12.96
C THR A 71 -19.13 -22.23 11.99
N ALA A 72 -19.22 -23.48 11.55
CA ALA A 72 -20.34 -23.95 10.72
C ALA A 72 -21.67 -24.04 11.49
N THR A 73 -21.60 -24.26 12.81
CA THR A 73 -22.77 -24.42 13.67
C THR A 73 -23.04 -23.21 14.58
N HIS A 74 -22.06 -22.33 14.74
CA HIS A 74 -22.18 -21.10 15.53
C HIS A 74 -22.11 -19.89 14.57
N PRO A 75 -23.23 -19.22 14.31
CA PRO A 75 -23.23 -18.01 13.47
C PRO A 75 -22.43 -16.87 14.13
N PRO A 76 -22.03 -15.82 13.37
CA PRO A 76 -21.17 -14.74 13.86
C PRO A 76 -21.62 -14.12 15.19
N ARG A 77 -22.93 -13.95 15.41
CA ARG A 77 -23.47 -13.42 16.66
C ARG A 77 -23.14 -14.29 17.89
N GLU A 78 -22.99 -15.60 17.71
CA GLU A 78 -22.65 -16.55 18.77
C GLU A 78 -21.13 -16.71 18.94
N LEU A 79 -20.35 -16.08 18.07
CA LEU A 79 -18.89 -16.00 18.15
C LEU A 79 -18.42 -14.61 18.62
N ALA A 80 -19.30 -13.61 18.70
CA ALA A 80 -18.94 -12.22 18.97
C ALA A 80 -18.31 -11.97 20.36
N ASP A 81 -18.55 -12.86 21.33
CA ASP A 81 -17.87 -12.85 22.63
C ASP A 81 -16.46 -13.48 22.61
N VAL A 82 -16.11 -14.16 21.52
CA VAL A 82 -14.83 -14.88 21.36
C VAL A 82 -13.95 -14.25 20.30
N VAL A 83 -14.55 -13.77 19.19
CA VAL A 83 -13.85 -13.24 18.02
C VAL A 83 -14.23 -11.79 17.78
N GLY A 84 -13.30 -10.88 17.95
CA GLY A 84 -13.42 -9.49 17.51
C GLY A 84 -12.90 -9.34 16.09
N VAL A 85 -13.58 -8.53 15.26
CA VAL A 85 -13.20 -8.32 13.86
C VAL A 85 -13.07 -6.83 13.57
N VAL A 86 -12.01 -6.45 12.91
CA VAL A 86 -11.80 -5.10 12.40
C VAL A 86 -11.53 -5.19 10.89
N ASP A 87 -12.46 -4.64 10.13
CA ASP A 87 -12.36 -4.60 8.66
C ASP A 87 -11.36 -3.55 8.17
N GLN A 88 -11.04 -3.60 6.88
CA GLN A 88 -10.09 -2.71 6.20
C GLN A 88 -10.48 -1.22 6.32
N ASP A 89 -11.78 -0.90 6.24
CA ASP A 89 -12.29 0.45 6.48
C ASP A 89 -12.97 0.55 7.85
N PRO A 90 -12.33 1.16 8.85
CA PRO A 90 -12.91 1.32 10.19
C PRO A 90 -14.25 2.03 10.20
N MET A 91 -14.46 2.99 9.28
CA MET A 91 -15.70 3.78 9.24
C MET A 91 -16.94 2.94 8.89
N SER A 92 -16.76 1.88 8.11
CA SER A 92 -17.85 0.97 7.74
C SER A 92 -18.40 0.16 8.91
N GLY A 93 -17.59 -0.02 9.96
CA GLY A 93 -17.96 -0.75 11.18
C GLY A 93 -18.54 0.11 12.30
N PHE A 94 -18.40 1.44 12.24
CA PHE A 94 -18.87 2.32 13.29
C PHE A 94 -20.40 2.49 13.25
N VAL A 95 -21.01 2.42 14.43
CA VAL A 95 -22.47 2.52 14.61
C VAL A 95 -22.87 3.81 15.33
N THR A 96 -21.97 4.36 16.15
CA THR A 96 -22.25 5.54 16.99
C THR A 96 -21.52 6.78 16.46
N ASP A 97 -21.71 7.92 17.14
CA ASP A 97 -21.13 9.20 16.71
C ASP A 97 -19.84 9.59 17.46
N THR A 98 -19.63 9.10 18.68
CA THR A 98 -18.49 9.47 19.54
C THR A 98 -17.60 8.27 19.87
N VAL A 99 -16.37 8.55 20.28
CA VAL A 99 -15.42 7.50 20.68
C VAL A 99 -15.93 6.68 21.86
N GLU A 100 -16.43 7.33 22.91
CA GLU A 100 -16.92 6.64 24.12
C GLU A 100 -18.11 5.74 23.82
N ASP A 101 -19.08 6.24 23.05
CA ASP A 101 -20.27 5.47 22.69
C ASP A 101 -19.88 4.26 21.83
N GLU A 102 -18.95 4.43 20.89
CA GLU A 102 -18.47 3.32 20.04
C GLU A 102 -17.75 2.24 20.85
N LEU A 103 -16.93 2.63 21.82
CA LEU A 103 -16.29 1.67 22.74
C LEU A 103 -17.29 0.93 23.62
N ALA A 104 -18.43 1.54 23.97
CA ALA A 104 -19.47 0.92 24.80
C ALA A 104 -20.39 -0.01 24.00
N TYR A 105 -20.62 0.27 22.72
CA TYR A 105 -21.68 -0.33 21.90
C TYR A 105 -21.66 -1.87 21.86
N ALA A 106 -20.50 -2.48 21.64
CA ALA A 106 -20.40 -3.96 21.62
C ALA A 106 -20.79 -4.58 22.94
N MET A 107 -20.45 -3.95 24.07
CA MET A 107 -20.80 -4.42 25.40
C MET A 107 -22.30 -4.26 25.71
N GLU A 108 -22.93 -3.19 25.21
CA GLU A 108 -24.38 -3.00 25.30
C GLU A 108 -25.11 -4.11 24.56
N CYS A 109 -24.68 -4.44 23.34
CA CYS A 109 -25.25 -5.56 22.58
C CYS A 109 -25.08 -6.92 23.26
N LEU A 110 -24.03 -7.10 24.05
CA LEU A 110 -23.78 -8.32 24.85
C LEU A 110 -24.46 -8.29 26.22
N GLY A 111 -25.16 -7.21 26.60
CA GLY A 111 -25.84 -7.08 27.88
C GLY A 111 -24.92 -7.02 29.11
N ILE A 112 -23.69 -6.46 28.92
CA ILE A 112 -22.72 -6.30 30.01
C ILE A 112 -23.23 -5.25 31.01
N ALA A 113 -23.00 -5.47 32.30
CA ALA A 113 -23.41 -4.54 33.35
C ALA A 113 -22.71 -3.17 33.25
N PRO A 114 -23.41 -2.03 33.50
CA PRO A 114 -22.87 -0.67 33.28
C PRO A 114 -21.61 -0.35 34.04
N ASP A 115 -21.41 -0.87 35.25
CA ASP A 115 -20.20 -0.68 36.04
C ASP A 115 -18.98 -1.40 35.43
N VAL A 116 -19.20 -2.57 34.84
CA VAL A 116 -18.16 -3.32 34.08
C VAL A 116 -17.85 -2.59 32.79
N MET A 117 -18.88 -2.13 32.07
CA MET A 117 -18.70 -1.37 30.83
C MET A 117 -17.83 -0.12 31.06
N ARG A 118 -18.17 0.69 32.05
CA ARG A 118 -17.42 1.90 32.38
C ARG A 118 -15.94 1.59 32.63
N ARG A 119 -15.63 0.58 33.43
CA ARG A 119 -14.25 0.18 33.71
C ARG A 119 -13.51 -0.25 32.45
N ARG A 120 -14.12 -1.09 31.60
CA ARG A 120 -13.50 -1.58 30.37
C ARG A 120 -13.28 -0.45 29.34
N VAL A 121 -14.18 0.53 29.26
CA VAL A 121 -13.99 1.72 28.43
C VAL A 121 -12.77 2.52 28.89
N GLU A 122 -12.64 2.78 30.22
CA GLU A 122 -11.46 3.47 30.76
C GLU A 122 -10.16 2.72 30.46
N GLU A 123 -10.12 1.42 30.75
CA GLU A 123 -8.95 0.58 30.46
C GLU A 123 -8.58 0.59 28.97
N THR A 124 -9.56 0.57 28.07
CA THR A 124 -9.34 0.58 26.62
C THR A 124 -8.87 1.95 26.13
N LEU A 125 -9.44 3.04 26.66
CA LEU A 125 -8.99 4.40 26.34
C LEU A 125 -7.52 4.61 26.71
N ASP A 126 -7.13 4.13 27.89
CA ASP A 126 -5.73 4.22 28.35
C ASP A 126 -4.80 3.33 27.53
N LEU A 127 -5.18 2.06 27.30
CA LEU A 127 -4.38 1.09 26.57
C LEU A 127 -4.07 1.54 25.14
N LEU A 128 -5.05 2.15 24.46
CA LEU A 128 -4.95 2.57 23.07
C LEU A 128 -4.58 4.06 22.90
N GLY A 129 -4.36 4.80 24.00
CA GLY A 129 -4.04 6.23 23.98
C GLY A 129 -5.17 7.07 23.35
N LEU A 130 -6.42 6.82 23.76
CA LEU A 130 -7.62 7.47 23.25
C LEU A 130 -8.30 8.40 24.28
N ALA A 131 -7.76 8.53 25.49
CA ALA A 131 -8.38 9.26 26.61
C ALA A 131 -8.77 10.70 26.24
N ASP A 132 -7.88 11.42 25.57
CA ASP A 132 -8.11 12.81 25.13
C ASP A 132 -9.13 12.93 23.97
N LEU A 133 -9.51 11.80 23.39
CA LEU A 133 -10.42 11.73 22.24
C LEU A 133 -11.84 11.27 22.63
N ARG A 134 -12.07 10.93 23.90
CA ARG A 134 -13.28 10.32 24.45
C ARG A 134 -14.58 10.87 23.85
N GLN A 135 -14.76 12.19 23.87
CA GLN A 135 -15.98 12.87 23.42
C GLN A 135 -15.89 13.36 21.97
N ARG A 136 -14.81 13.03 21.24
CA ARG A 136 -14.67 13.50 19.86
C ARG A 136 -15.59 12.73 18.91
N PRO A 137 -16.22 13.45 17.96
CA PRO A 137 -16.97 12.80 16.87
C PRO A 137 -16.02 11.96 16.00
N LEU A 138 -16.41 10.71 15.70
CA LEU A 138 -15.62 9.73 14.96
C LEU A 138 -15.18 10.26 13.59
N ARG A 139 -16.03 11.02 12.91
CA ARG A 139 -15.72 11.65 11.61
C ARG A 139 -14.56 12.66 11.65
N THR A 140 -14.22 13.19 12.82
CA THR A 140 -13.15 14.20 13.00
C THR A 140 -11.79 13.58 13.30
N LEU A 141 -11.73 12.28 13.50
CA LEU A 141 -10.52 11.55 13.86
C LEU A 141 -9.60 11.36 12.63
N SER A 142 -8.28 11.29 12.89
CA SER A 142 -7.31 10.85 11.89
C SER A 142 -7.47 9.36 11.57
N GLY A 143 -6.90 8.87 10.45
CA GLY A 143 -6.94 7.45 10.09
C GLY A 143 -6.44 6.53 11.20
N GLY A 144 -5.27 6.84 11.79
CA GLY A 144 -4.71 6.07 12.91
C GLY A 144 -5.56 6.11 14.18
N GLN A 145 -6.18 7.27 14.48
CA GLN A 145 -7.12 7.37 15.62
C GLN A 145 -8.36 6.51 15.37
N ARG A 146 -8.95 6.57 14.17
CA ARG A 146 -10.10 5.71 13.80
C ARG A 146 -9.75 4.23 13.91
N GLN A 147 -8.59 3.81 13.43
CA GLN A 147 -8.15 2.42 13.52
C GLN A 147 -8.02 1.96 14.98
N ARG A 148 -7.44 2.78 15.85
CA ARG A 148 -7.36 2.46 17.28
C ARG A 148 -8.73 2.40 17.95
N VAL A 149 -9.67 3.27 17.57
CA VAL A 149 -11.06 3.19 18.05
C VAL A 149 -11.72 1.91 17.58
N ALA A 150 -11.57 1.51 16.31
CA ALA A 150 -12.13 0.27 15.79
C ALA A 150 -11.54 -0.98 16.49
N ILE A 151 -10.25 -0.98 16.80
CA ILE A 151 -9.65 -2.03 17.63
C ILE A 151 -10.25 -1.99 19.04
N GLY A 152 -10.39 -0.79 19.63
CA GLY A 152 -10.95 -0.60 20.96
C GLY A 152 -12.41 -1.06 21.08
N SER A 153 -13.25 -0.76 20.08
CA SER A 153 -14.68 -1.11 20.11
C SER A 153 -14.91 -2.62 20.17
N VAL A 154 -14.06 -3.41 19.52
CA VAL A 154 -14.13 -4.87 19.62
C VAL A 154 -13.40 -5.40 20.86
N LEU A 155 -12.35 -4.73 21.32
CA LEU A 155 -11.55 -5.14 22.48
C LEU A 155 -12.32 -5.06 23.80
N THR A 156 -13.22 -4.08 23.93
CA THR A 156 -14.06 -3.90 25.13
C THR A 156 -14.95 -5.12 25.45
N ALA A 157 -15.30 -5.93 24.42
CA ALA A 157 -15.99 -7.21 24.60
C ALA A 157 -15.07 -8.29 25.21
N GLN A 158 -13.74 -8.06 25.27
CA GLN A 158 -12.71 -9.00 25.72
C GLN A 158 -12.68 -10.31 24.90
N PRO A 159 -12.57 -10.23 23.57
CA PRO A 159 -12.47 -11.42 22.74
C PRO A 159 -11.15 -12.16 23.00
N ARG A 160 -11.15 -13.48 22.78
CA ARG A 160 -9.92 -14.30 22.83
C ARG A 160 -9.12 -14.22 21.53
N VAL A 161 -9.79 -13.90 20.44
CA VAL A 161 -9.21 -13.79 19.09
C VAL A 161 -9.58 -12.44 18.49
N LEU A 162 -8.59 -11.74 17.94
CA LEU A 162 -8.77 -10.50 17.18
C LEU A 162 -8.37 -10.75 15.73
N VAL A 163 -9.28 -10.53 14.80
CA VAL A 163 -9.06 -10.67 13.34
C VAL A 163 -9.04 -9.30 12.71
N LEU A 164 -7.98 -8.99 11.97
CA LEU A 164 -7.81 -7.69 11.32
C LEU A 164 -7.48 -7.87 9.84
N ASP A 165 -8.25 -7.21 8.98
CA ASP A 165 -7.97 -7.19 7.53
C ASP A 165 -7.34 -5.85 7.16
N GLU A 166 -6.04 -5.85 6.87
CA GLU A 166 -5.21 -4.69 6.48
C GLU A 166 -5.26 -3.47 7.43
N PRO A 167 -5.03 -3.66 8.75
CA PRO A 167 -5.22 -2.60 9.75
C PRO A 167 -4.27 -1.41 9.58
N THR A 168 -3.19 -1.51 8.78
CA THR A 168 -2.22 -0.42 8.60
C THR A 168 -2.17 0.16 7.18
N SER A 169 -3.02 -0.33 6.26
CA SER A 169 -2.95 0.00 4.83
C SER A 169 -3.15 1.48 4.51
N ALA A 170 -4.04 2.17 5.24
CA ALA A 170 -4.38 3.58 5.06
C ALA A 170 -3.59 4.55 5.96
N LEU A 171 -2.63 4.03 6.74
CA LEU A 171 -1.93 4.79 7.76
C LEU A 171 -0.55 5.25 7.27
N ASP A 172 -0.15 6.46 7.69
CA ASP A 172 1.24 6.88 7.57
C ASP A 172 2.14 6.01 8.48
N PRO A 173 3.48 6.02 8.27
CA PRO A 173 4.37 5.14 9.02
C PRO A 173 4.27 5.28 10.54
N GLY A 174 4.12 6.50 11.07
CA GLY A 174 4.01 6.72 12.51
C GLY A 174 2.72 6.16 13.10
N ALA A 175 1.57 6.43 12.46
CA ALA A 175 0.29 5.88 12.90
C ALA A 175 0.23 4.34 12.79
N ALA A 176 0.87 3.75 11.78
CA ALA A 176 0.97 2.30 11.65
C ALA A 176 1.80 1.67 12.78
N GLU A 177 2.93 2.30 13.16
CA GLU A 177 3.75 1.84 14.29
C GLU A 177 2.97 1.89 15.62
N GLU A 178 2.17 2.94 15.85
CA GLU A 178 1.31 3.03 17.04
C GLU A 178 0.27 1.89 17.11
N VAL A 179 -0.37 1.57 15.98
CA VAL A 179 -1.33 0.45 15.90
C VAL A 179 -0.61 -0.89 16.15
N LEU A 180 0.53 -1.14 15.51
CA LEU A 180 1.28 -2.38 15.70
C LEU A 180 1.80 -2.54 17.12
N ALA A 181 2.28 -1.46 17.75
CA ALA A 181 2.68 -1.48 19.15
C ALA A 181 1.50 -1.80 20.10
N ALA A 182 0.29 -1.31 19.78
CA ALA A 182 -0.91 -1.68 20.51
C ALA A 182 -1.21 -3.18 20.35
N LEU A 183 -1.20 -3.71 19.12
CA LEU A 183 -1.43 -5.14 18.86
C LEU A 183 -0.41 -6.04 19.57
N GLN A 184 0.87 -5.65 19.61
CA GLN A 184 1.88 -6.39 20.37
C GLN A 184 1.57 -6.45 21.87
N ARG A 185 1.11 -5.33 22.48
CA ARG A 185 0.69 -5.32 23.87
C ARG A 185 -0.51 -6.25 24.10
N LEU A 186 -1.49 -6.29 23.18
CA LEU A 186 -2.64 -7.21 23.26
C LEU A 186 -2.19 -8.67 23.28
N VAL A 187 -1.19 -9.03 22.48
CA VAL A 187 -0.65 -10.39 22.43
C VAL A 187 0.18 -10.69 23.67
N HIS A 188 1.18 -9.86 23.99
CA HIS A 188 2.17 -10.19 25.03
C HIS A 188 1.65 -9.96 26.45
N ASP A 189 0.83 -8.92 26.67
CA ASP A 189 0.36 -8.57 28.02
C ASP A 189 -1.00 -9.18 28.36
N LEU A 190 -1.89 -9.34 27.34
CA LEU A 190 -3.24 -9.85 27.55
C LEU A 190 -3.47 -11.27 27.02
N GLY A 191 -2.50 -11.86 26.30
CA GLY A 191 -2.62 -13.21 25.75
C GLY A 191 -3.66 -13.36 24.64
N ILE A 192 -4.07 -12.26 24.00
CA ILE A 192 -5.04 -12.29 22.90
C ILE A 192 -4.36 -12.83 21.64
N THR A 193 -5.02 -13.78 20.96
CA THR A 193 -4.57 -14.25 19.66
C THR A 193 -4.93 -13.23 18.60
N VAL A 194 -3.94 -12.72 17.86
CA VAL A 194 -4.14 -11.74 16.78
C VAL A 194 -3.87 -12.38 15.43
N VAL A 195 -4.85 -12.39 14.54
CA VAL A 195 -4.69 -12.86 13.15
C VAL A 195 -4.90 -11.69 12.22
N LEU A 196 -3.87 -11.28 11.53
CA LEU A 196 -3.96 -10.13 10.64
C LEU A 196 -3.48 -10.44 9.23
N ALA A 197 -4.17 -9.91 8.20
CA ALA A 197 -3.68 -9.86 6.84
C ALA A 197 -3.07 -8.48 6.58
N GLU A 198 -1.94 -8.42 5.90
CA GLU A 198 -1.28 -7.18 5.52
C GLU A 198 -0.61 -7.27 4.16
N HIS A 199 -0.61 -6.14 3.44
CA HIS A 199 0.13 -5.99 2.19
C HIS A 199 1.53 -5.40 2.42
N ARG A 200 1.72 -4.54 3.42
CA ARG A 200 3.01 -3.94 3.75
C ARG A 200 3.77 -4.79 4.76
N LEU A 201 4.32 -5.90 4.28
CA LEU A 201 4.99 -6.90 5.12
C LEU A 201 6.22 -6.32 5.86
N GLU A 202 6.87 -5.32 5.29
CA GLU A 202 8.01 -4.62 5.89
C GLU A 202 7.72 -4.01 7.26
N ARG A 203 6.44 -3.75 7.56
CA ARG A 203 6.02 -3.20 8.84
C ARG A 203 5.81 -4.28 9.89
N VAL A 204 5.33 -5.46 9.50
CA VAL A 204 4.71 -6.43 10.40
C VAL A 204 5.52 -7.71 10.58
N VAL A 205 6.23 -8.17 9.55
CA VAL A 205 6.87 -9.50 9.52
C VAL A 205 7.80 -9.75 10.70
N GLN A 206 8.45 -8.71 11.21
CA GLN A 206 9.38 -8.81 12.35
C GLN A 206 8.69 -9.06 13.70
N TYR A 207 7.37 -8.84 13.77
CA TYR A 207 6.56 -8.96 14.99
C TYR A 207 5.71 -10.22 15.02
N ALA A 208 5.60 -10.92 13.88
CA ALA A 208 4.79 -12.12 13.78
C ALA A 208 5.47 -13.32 14.47
N ASP A 209 4.71 -14.09 15.23
CA ASP A 209 5.13 -15.37 15.78
C ASP A 209 4.97 -16.48 14.73
N GLN A 210 3.90 -16.42 13.93
CA GLN A 210 3.62 -17.34 12.85
C GLN A 210 3.27 -16.59 11.56
N VAL A 211 3.69 -17.11 10.42
CA VAL A 211 3.27 -16.63 9.08
C VAL A 211 2.46 -17.73 8.40
N VAL A 212 1.32 -17.34 7.83
CA VAL A 212 0.45 -18.18 7.03
C VAL A 212 0.44 -17.66 5.60
N VAL A 213 0.92 -18.47 4.65
CA VAL A 213 0.91 -18.14 3.21
C VAL A 213 -0.32 -18.74 2.57
N VAL A 214 -1.15 -17.89 1.98
CA VAL A 214 -2.30 -18.25 1.16
C VAL A 214 -1.95 -17.98 -0.31
N PRO A 215 -1.46 -18.97 -1.06
CA PRO A 215 -0.96 -18.73 -2.41
C PRO A 215 -2.08 -18.52 -3.44
N GLY A 216 -3.30 -18.99 -3.18
CA GLY A 216 -4.42 -18.97 -4.11
C GLY A 216 -4.34 -20.07 -5.19
N GLY A 217 -5.35 -20.10 -6.07
CA GLY A 217 -5.35 -21.03 -7.22
C GLY A 217 -5.30 -22.52 -6.86
N GLY A 218 -5.91 -22.94 -5.75
CA GLY A 218 -5.91 -24.33 -5.29
C GLY A 218 -4.57 -24.84 -4.76
N GLN A 219 -3.60 -23.98 -4.55
CA GLN A 219 -2.31 -24.38 -3.94
C GLN A 219 -2.46 -24.47 -2.41
N PRO A 220 -1.73 -25.42 -1.76
CA PRO A 220 -1.86 -25.65 -0.33
C PRO A 220 -1.39 -24.43 0.49
N VAL A 221 -2.17 -24.06 1.49
CA VAL A 221 -1.78 -23.08 2.51
C VAL A 221 -0.59 -23.63 3.31
N ARG A 222 0.38 -22.78 3.57
CA ARG A 222 1.59 -23.12 4.34
C ARG A 222 1.70 -22.22 5.54
N SER A 223 2.10 -22.77 6.67
CA SER A 223 2.35 -22.00 7.88
C SER A 223 3.64 -22.44 8.57
N GLY A 224 4.21 -21.56 9.36
CA GLY A 224 5.42 -21.84 10.14
C GLY A 224 6.03 -20.56 10.71
N THR A 225 7.23 -20.68 11.25
CA THR A 225 7.95 -19.52 11.76
C THR A 225 8.27 -18.53 10.63
N PRO A 226 8.25 -17.21 10.91
CA PRO A 226 8.47 -16.19 9.86
C PRO A 226 9.77 -16.41 9.07
N GLY A 227 10.88 -16.79 9.73
CA GLY A 227 12.16 -17.02 9.07
C GLY A 227 12.15 -18.23 8.11
N GLU A 228 11.40 -19.28 8.43
CA GLU A 228 11.27 -20.46 7.57
C GLU A 228 10.36 -20.18 6.38
N VAL A 229 9.18 -19.64 6.65
CA VAL A 229 8.17 -19.37 5.63
C VAL A 229 8.64 -18.30 4.66
N MET A 230 9.18 -17.19 5.17
CA MET A 230 9.68 -16.08 4.35
C MET A 230 10.88 -16.45 3.48
N ARG A 231 11.54 -17.57 3.70
CA ARG A 231 12.61 -18.04 2.80
C ARG A 231 12.10 -18.38 1.41
N HIS A 232 10.85 -18.86 1.32
CA HIS A 232 10.25 -19.37 0.08
C HIS A 232 8.90 -18.72 -0.26
N ALA A 233 8.43 -17.76 0.53
CA ALA A 233 7.19 -17.07 0.27
C ALA A 233 7.25 -16.34 -1.09
N PRO A 234 6.17 -16.38 -1.90
CA PRO A 234 6.13 -15.77 -3.24
C PRO A 234 6.17 -14.24 -3.19
N ILE A 235 5.87 -13.67 -2.04
CA ILE A 235 5.95 -12.23 -1.75
C ILE A 235 6.74 -12.04 -0.45
N ALA A 236 7.63 -11.05 -0.47
CA ALA A 236 8.49 -10.75 0.67
C ALA A 236 8.84 -9.25 0.71
N PRO A 237 9.10 -8.69 1.91
CA PRO A 237 9.58 -7.33 2.01
C PRO A 237 11.04 -7.20 1.58
N PRO A 238 11.54 -5.99 1.23
CA PRO A 238 12.90 -5.78 0.73
C PRO A 238 14.00 -6.32 1.66
N VAL A 239 13.83 -6.27 2.97
CA VAL A 239 14.78 -6.86 3.94
C VAL A 239 14.97 -8.36 3.73
N VAL A 240 13.88 -9.07 3.48
CA VAL A 240 13.88 -10.51 3.22
C VAL A 240 14.46 -10.82 1.84
N GLU A 241 14.08 -10.06 0.81
CA GLU A 241 14.61 -10.23 -0.55
C GLU A 241 16.11 -9.98 -0.61
N LEU A 242 16.59 -8.92 0.06
CA LEU A 242 18.03 -8.68 0.20
C LEU A 242 18.73 -9.81 0.95
N GLY A 243 18.09 -10.33 2.01
CA GLY A 243 18.63 -11.48 2.76
C GLY A 243 18.71 -12.76 1.93
N ARG A 244 17.71 -13.00 1.06
CA ARG A 244 17.74 -14.12 0.09
C ARG A 244 18.85 -13.92 -0.95
N LEU A 245 18.96 -12.73 -1.52
CA LEU A 245 20.01 -12.38 -2.48
C LEU A 245 21.42 -12.57 -1.90
N ALA A 246 21.62 -12.12 -0.67
CA ALA A 246 22.91 -12.24 0.04
C ALA A 246 23.16 -13.62 0.66
N GLY A 247 22.19 -14.54 0.61
CA GLY A 247 22.29 -15.89 1.18
C GLY A 247 22.39 -15.92 2.70
N TRP A 248 21.88 -14.90 3.41
CA TRP A 248 22.00 -14.82 4.87
C TRP A 248 21.26 -15.93 5.62
N ARG A 249 21.92 -16.47 6.66
CA ARG A 249 21.37 -17.51 7.56
C ARG A 249 21.77 -17.19 9.00
N PRO A 250 20.80 -17.02 9.95
CA PRO A 250 19.36 -17.00 9.73
C PRO A 250 18.91 -15.84 8.81
N LEU A 251 17.73 -16.00 8.16
CA LEU A 251 17.14 -14.95 7.32
C LEU A 251 16.68 -13.78 8.21
N PRO A 252 17.19 -12.56 8.03
CA PRO A 252 16.77 -11.42 8.83
C PRO A 252 15.36 -10.97 8.44
N LEU A 253 14.55 -10.62 9.44
CA LEU A 253 13.19 -10.11 9.28
C LEU A 253 13.07 -8.62 9.65
N SER A 254 14.12 -8.06 10.25
CA SER A 254 14.20 -6.66 10.63
C SER A 254 15.40 -5.96 9.98
N VAL A 255 15.26 -4.65 9.76
CA VAL A 255 16.38 -3.79 9.32
C VAL A 255 17.57 -3.91 10.27
N ARG A 256 17.32 -4.00 11.59
CA ARG A 256 18.35 -4.14 12.62
C ARG A 256 19.20 -5.39 12.40
N ASP A 257 18.56 -6.55 12.20
CA ASP A 257 19.26 -7.82 12.07
C ASP A 257 19.95 -7.94 10.71
N ALA A 258 19.29 -7.46 9.65
CA ALA A 258 19.90 -7.36 8.32
C ALA A 258 21.13 -6.46 8.32
N ARG A 259 21.10 -5.33 9.03
CA ARG A 259 22.22 -4.41 9.15
C ARG A 259 23.43 -5.04 9.85
N ARG A 260 23.20 -5.94 10.83
CA ARG A 260 24.26 -6.72 11.48
C ARG A 260 24.90 -7.75 10.54
N ALA A 261 24.11 -8.35 9.66
CA ALA A 261 24.57 -9.35 8.69
C ALA A 261 25.21 -8.71 7.44
N ALA A 262 25.00 -7.42 7.18
CA ALA A 262 25.34 -6.75 5.92
C ALA A 262 26.83 -6.44 5.71
N GLY A 263 27.72 -6.68 6.70
CA GLY A 263 29.15 -6.38 6.55
C GLY A 263 29.76 -6.95 5.27
N PRO A 264 29.75 -8.28 5.06
CA PRO A 264 30.32 -8.88 3.85
C PRO A 264 29.70 -8.37 2.54
N LEU A 265 28.39 -8.07 2.52
CA LEU A 265 27.73 -7.53 1.35
C LEU A 265 28.20 -6.10 1.05
N ARG A 266 28.36 -5.25 2.07
CA ARG A 266 28.93 -3.91 1.90
C ARG A 266 30.35 -3.98 1.33
N ASP A 267 31.17 -4.92 1.79
CA ASP A 267 32.54 -5.11 1.29
C ASP A 267 32.53 -5.49 -0.20
N LEU A 268 31.62 -6.36 -0.64
CA LEU A 268 31.43 -6.71 -2.04
C LEU A 268 30.96 -5.54 -2.91
N LEU A 269 30.28 -4.57 -2.32
CA LEU A 269 29.74 -3.38 -3.01
C LEU A 269 30.72 -2.18 -2.99
N VAL A 270 31.89 -2.30 -2.34
CA VAL A 270 32.92 -1.25 -2.36
C VAL A 270 33.39 -0.99 -3.79
N GLY A 271 33.49 0.27 -4.16
CA GLY A 271 33.89 0.70 -5.51
C GLY A 271 32.82 0.57 -6.58
N ARG A 272 31.61 0.14 -6.23
CA ARG A 272 30.45 0.12 -7.11
C ARG A 272 29.52 1.27 -6.75
N THR A 273 28.87 1.83 -7.76
CA THR A 273 27.90 2.91 -7.59
C THR A 273 26.53 2.45 -8.05
N PRO A 274 25.46 2.79 -7.31
CA PRO A 274 24.11 2.60 -7.80
C PRO A 274 23.92 3.32 -9.13
N HIS A 275 23.03 2.82 -9.96
CA HIS A 275 22.65 3.52 -11.18
C HIS A 275 21.83 4.75 -10.79
N LEU A 276 22.49 5.92 -10.79
CA LEU A 276 21.82 7.19 -10.52
C LEU A 276 20.87 7.50 -11.69
N ARG A 277 19.61 7.67 -11.40
CA ARG A 277 18.67 8.23 -12.36
C ARG A 277 19.01 9.70 -12.54
N ALA A 278 19.53 10.06 -13.69
CA ALA A 278 19.84 11.45 -13.98
C ALA A 278 18.54 12.24 -14.13
N VAL A 279 18.37 13.28 -13.33
CA VAL A 279 17.32 14.28 -13.58
C VAL A 279 17.64 14.94 -14.92
N PRO A 280 16.79 14.80 -15.94
CA PRO A 280 17.09 15.30 -17.28
C PRO A 280 17.09 16.83 -17.29
N GLN A 281 18.22 17.43 -17.59
CA GLN A 281 18.36 18.89 -17.71
C GLN A 281 17.84 19.40 -19.06
N GLY A 282 17.27 20.60 -19.07
CA GLY A 282 16.85 21.30 -20.31
C GLY A 282 15.52 20.80 -20.89
N ARG A 283 14.72 20.02 -20.18
CA ARG A 283 13.39 19.59 -20.60
C ARG A 283 12.36 20.72 -20.43
N ARG A 284 11.28 20.64 -21.22
CA ARG A 284 10.16 21.59 -21.14
C ARG A 284 9.49 21.50 -19.76
N GLU A 285 9.31 22.65 -19.10
CA GLU A 285 8.50 22.75 -17.89
C GLU A 285 7.02 22.55 -18.28
N LEU A 286 6.34 21.66 -17.56
CA LEU A 286 4.95 21.31 -17.78
C LEU A 286 4.03 21.87 -16.70
N ALA A 287 4.52 22.00 -15.47
CA ALA A 287 3.77 22.61 -14.38
C ALA A 287 4.67 23.46 -13.50
N ARG A 288 4.11 24.52 -12.95
CA ARG A 288 4.79 25.43 -12.01
C ARG A 288 3.83 26.00 -11.00
N THR A 289 4.25 26.04 -9.75
CA THR A 289 3.64 26.87 -8.72
C THR A 289 4.65 27.91 -8.25
N GLU A 290 4.20 29.14 -7.97
CA GLU A 290 5.04 30.20 -7.43
C GLU A 290 4.38 30.82 -6.21
N ASN A 291 5.03 30.72 -5.04
CA ASN A 291 4.58 31.24 -3.76
C ASN A 291 3.12 30.86 -3.44
N LEU A 292 2.72 29.64 -3.81
CA LEU A 292 1.34 29.17 -3.68
C LEU A 292 0.98 28.99 -2.21
N THR A 293 -0.07 29.69 -1.77
CA THR A 293 -0.64 29.52 -0.44
C THR A 293 -2.13 29.23 -0.53
N ILE A 294 -2.58 28.11 0.07
CA ILE A 294 -3.98 27.67 0.04
C ILE A 294 -4.49 27.50 1.47
N ARG A 295 -5.72 28.01 1.71
CA ARG A 295 -6.38 27.97 3.01
C ARG A 295 -7.75 27.32 2.93
N TYR A 296 -8.10 26.54 3.96
CA TYR A 296 -9.44 26.06 4.24
C TYR A 296 -9.93 26.70 5.54
N GLY A 297 -10.69 27.78 5.46
CA GLY A 297 -11.00 28.61 6.61
C GLY A 297 -9.73 29.21 7.23
N GLU A 298 -9.51 28.97 8.51
CA GLU A 298 -8.32 29.44 9.21
C GLU A 298 -7.09 28.55 9.00
N ARG A 299 -7.27 27.31 8.55
CA ARG A 299 -6.18 26.36 8.36
C ARG A 299 -5.44 26.62 7.05
N VAL A 300 -4.13 26.88 7.15
CA VAL A 300 -3.23 26.92 6.00
C VAL A 300 -2.85 25.49 5.65
N ALA A 301 -3.23 25.03 4.45
CA ALA A 301 -2.94 23.69 3.97
C ALA A 301 -1.68 23.62 3.08
N VAL A 302 -1.41 24.72 2.33
CA VAL A 302 -0.18 24.90 1.53
C VAL A 302 0.30 26.32 1.78
N ARG A 303 1.60 26.51 2.01
CA ARG A 303 2.22 27.77 2.39
C ARG A 303 3.43 28.08 1.50
N GLU A 304 3.33 29.14 0.71
CA GLU A 304 4.42 29.70 -0.10
C GLU A 304 5.19 28.63 -0.95
N VAL A 305 4.47 27.60 -1.43
CA VAL A 305 5.09 26.51 -2.19
C VAL A 305 5.44 26.97 -3.59
N THR A 306 6.73 26.87 -3.91
CA THR A 306 7.27 27.04 -5.27
C THR A 306 7.84 25.70 -5.74
N LEU A 307 7.25 25.15 -6.81
CA LEU A 307 7.58 23.85 -7.38
C LEU A 307 7.50 23.92 -8.90
N SER A 308 8.46 23.34 -9.61
CA SER A 308 8.41 23.11 -11.05
C SER A 308 8.50 21.64 -11.37
N VAL A 309 7.83 21.19 -12.43
CA VAL A 309 7.84 19.80 -12.91
C VAL A 309 8.11 19.80 -14.41
N THR A 310 9.07 18.98 -14.86
CA THR A 310 9.52 18.93 -16.25
C THR A 310 9.06 17.66 -16.97
N ALA A 311 9.01 17.69 -18.29
CA ALA A 311 8.63 16.55 -19.12
C ALA A 311 9.51 15.32 -18.86
N GLY A 312 8.89 14.15 -18.67
CA GLY A 312 9.58 12.89 -18.39
C GLY A 312 10.26 12.81 -17.03
N GLU A 313 9.91 13.69 -16.09
CA GLU A 313 10.36 13.67 -14.71
C GLU A 313 9.32 13.00 -13.81
N VAL A 314 9.77 12.14 -12.90
CA VAL A 314 8.94 11.57 -11.84
C VAL A 314 9.29 12.24 -10.52
N VAL A 315 8.39 13.09 -10.02
CA VAL A 315 8.54 13.80 -8.76
C VAL A 315 7.70 13.11 -7.69
N ALA A 316 8.33 12.60 -6.64
CA ALA A 316 7.63 12.09 -5.46
C ALA A 316 7.39 13.20 -4.44
N LEU A 317 6.13 13.44 -4.12
CA LEU A 317 5.68 14.39 -3.12
C LEU A 317 5.42 13.64 -1.81
N MET A 318 6.33 13.75 -0.84
CA MET A 318 6.30 13.00 0.40
C MET A 318 5.93 13.88 1.61
N GLY A 319 5.47 13.26 2.69
CA GLY A 319 5.09 13.94 3.92
C GLY A 319 3.98 13.19 4.66
N ARG A 320 3.75 13.57 5.92
CA ARG A 320 2.70 12.97 6.76
C ARG A 320 1.30 13.20 6.19
N ASN A 321 0.32 12.43 6.67
CA ASN A 321 -1.09 12.69 6.36
C ASN A 321 -1.48 14.09 6.86
N GLY A 322 -2.17 14.84 5.99
CA GLY A 322 -2.54 16.23 6.29
C GLY A 322 -1.44 17.29 6.09
N ALA A 323 -0.26 16.93 5.54
CA ALA A 323 0.83 17.87 5.25
C ALA A 323 0.57 18.82 4.07
N GLY A 324 -0.51 18.61 3.28
CA GLY A 324 -0.86 19.47 2.15
C GLY A 324 -0.67 18.84 0.76
N LYS A 325 -0.23 17.59 0.66
CA LYS A 325 0.06 16.89 -0.62
C LYS A 325 -1.14 16.91 -1.58
N SER A 326 -2.28 16.35 -1.17
CA SER A 326 -3.50 16.31 -2.00
C SER A 326 -4.02 17.71 -2.34
N THR A 327 -3.87 18.68 -1.43
CA THR A 327 -4.22 20.08 -1.69
C THR A 327 -3.37 20.66 -2.81
N LEU A 328 -2.08 20.38 -2.85
CA LEU A 328 -1.19 20.81 -3.92
C LEU A 328 -1.53 20.14 -5.25
N LEU A 329 -1.82 18.81 -5.25
CA LEU A 329 -2.26 18.11 -6.45
C LEU A 329 -3.58 18.69 -6.98
N ASN A 330 -4.55 18.95 -6.10
CA ASN A 330 -5.82 19.56 -6.49
C ASN A 330 -5.63 20.95 -7.09
N ALA A 331 -4.71 21.77 -6.59
CA ALA A 331 -4.40 23.06 -7.17
C ALA A 331 -3.83 22.96 -8.60
N LEU A 332 -3.02 21.94 -8.87
CA LEU A 332 -2.45 21.67 -10.20
C LEU A 332 -3.52 21.24 -11.23
N VAL A 333 -4.70 20.79 -10.81
CA VAL A 333 -5.86 20.53 -11.68
C VAL A 333 -6.94 21.62 -11.59
N GLY A 334 -6.64 22.74 -10.93
CA GLY A 334 -7.58 23.84 -10.79
C GLY A 334 -8.75 23.58 -9.83
N LEU A 335 -8.63 22.54 -8.98
CA LEU A 335 -9.65 22.18 -7.99
C LEU A 335 -9.33 22.77 -6.61
N GLY A 336 -10.38 23.05 -5.84
CA GLY A 336 -10.27 23.57 -4.47
C GLY A 336 -10.35 25.10 -4.36
N PRO A 337 -10.12 25.65 -3.15
CA PRO A 337 -10.18 27.09 -2.93
C PRO A 337 -9.04 27.80 -3.64
N ARG A 338 -9.33 28.98 -4.20
CA ARG A 338 -8.28 29.85 -4.78
C ARG A 338 -7.37 30.35 -3.67
N GLY A 339 -6.07 30.12 -3.87
CA GLY A 339 -5.01 30.61 -3.01
C GLY A 339 -4.42 31.95 -3.48
N THR A 340 -3.32 32.36 -2.82
CA THR A 340 -2.41 33.40 -3.33
C THR A 340 -1.24 32.72 -4.05
N GLY A 341 -0.52 33.47 -4.88
CA GLY A 341 0.52 32.93 -5.76
C GLY A 341 -0.06 32.51 -7.12
N THR A 342 0.75 31.80 -7.91
CA THR A 342 0.36 31.38 -9.27
C THR A 342 0.51 29.86 -9.44
N VAL A 343 -0.36 29.29 -10.26
CA VAL A 343 -0.29 27.91 -10.74
C VAL A 343 -0.40 27.92 -12.25
N THR A 344 0.54 27.27 -12.92
CA THR A 344 0.51 27.11 -14.38
C THR A 344 0.71 25.65 -14.76
N VAL A 345 -0.09 25.18 -15.71
CA VAL A 345 0.03 23.86 -16.33
C VAL A 345 -0.03 24.03 -17.84
N GLY A 346 1.00 23.57 -18.53
CA GLY A 346 1.14 23.80 -19.97
C GLY A 346 1.21 25.29 -20.36
N GLY A 347 1.55 26.18 -19.40
CA GLY A 347 1.61 27.64 -19.59
C GLY A 347 0.29 28.37 -19.33
N SER A 348 -0.76 27.67 -18.86
CA SER A 348 -2.08 28.25 -18.55
C SER A 348 -2.47 28.03 -17.09
N ASP A 349 -3.31 28.90 -16.52
CA ASP A 349 -3.95 28.66 -15.23
C ASP A 349 -4.95 27.50 -15.38
N PRO A 350 -4.76 26.35 -14.71
CA PRO A 350 -5.66 25.20 -14.86
C PRO A 350 -7.10 25.50 -14.46
N ALA A 351 -7.33 26.42 -13.53
CA ALA A 351 -8.69 26.83 -13.13
C ALA A 351 -9.44 27.64 -14.21
N SER A 352 -8.76 28.10 -15.25
CA SER A 352 -9.33 28.83 -16.38
C SER A 352 -9.60 27.95 -17.60
N LEU A 353 -9.13 26.70 -17.61
CA LEU A 353 -9.29 25.78 -18.74
C LEU A 353 -10.72 25.22 -18.82
N SER A 354 -11.19 24.96 -20.04
CA SER A 354 -12.42 24.18 -20.25
C SER A 354 -12.20 22.70 -19.87
N GLY A 355 -13.28 21.97 -19.61
CA GLY A 355 -13.19 20.56 -19.26
C GLY A 355 -12.32 19.73 -20.22
N PRO A 356 -12.56 19.74 -21.56
CA PRO A 356 -11.74 19.02 -22.53
C PRO A 356 -10.29 19.52 -22.61
N ASP A 357 -10.04 20.82 -22.43
CA ASP A 357 -8.68 21.37 -22.47
C ASP A 357 -7.90 21.01 -21.20
N LEU A 358 -8.60 20.99 -20.04
CA LEU A 358 -8.02 20.53 -18.77
C LEU A 358 -7.63 19.06 -18.85
N LEU A 359 -8.49 18.17 -19.36
CA LEU A 359 -8.20 16.74 -19.53
C LEU A 359 -6.97 16.50 -20.42
N ARG A 360 -6.76 17.35 -21.44
CA ARG A 360 -5.56 17.27 -22.31
C ARG A 360 -4.31 17.89 -21.69
N ALA A 361 -4.45 18.74 -20.66
CA ALA A 361 -3.32 19.39 -20.00
C ALA A 361 -2.81 18.56 -18.80
N VAL A 362 -3.72 18.00 -18.00
CA VAL A 362 -3.38 17.30 -16.76
C VAL A 362 -4.39 16.20 -16.44
N GLY A 363 -3.90 15.08 -15.97
CA GLY A 363 -4.70 13.96 -15.46
C GLY A 363 -4.45 13.74 -13.98
N LEU A 364 -5.50 13.53 -13.20
CA LEU A 364 -5.44 13.22 -11.78
C LEU A 364 -6.04 11.84 -11.50
N VAL A 365 -5.26 10.97 -10.88
CA VAL A 365 -5.73 9.74 -10.25
C VAL A 365 -5.90 10.04 -8.76
N PRO A 366 -7.14 10.11 -8.25
CA PRO A 366 -7.42 10.46 -6.85
C PRO A 366 -7.06 9.32 -5.91
N GLN A 367 -7.02 9.62 -4.60
CA GLN A 367 -6.74 8.66 -3.53
C GLN A 367 -7.76 7.50 -3.48
N GLN A 368 -8.99 7.74 -3.90
CA GLN A 368 -10.04 6.73 -4.09
C GLN A 368 -10.34 6.60 -5.58
N PRO A 369 -9.70 5.67 -6.30
CA PRO A 369 -9.91 5.52 -7.74
C PRO A 369 -11.37 5.26 -8.12
N ALA A 370 -12.14 4.61 -7.22
CA ALA A 370 -13.55 4.34 -7.42
C ALA A 370 -14.43 5.60 -7.68
N ASP A 371 -13.98 6.76 -7.19
CA ASP A 371 -14.73 8.02 -7.34
C ASP A 371 -14.80 8.52 -8.80
N LEU A 372 -13.93 7.99 -9.67
CA LEU A 372 -13.92 8.30 -11.10
C LEU A 372 -14.65 7.28 -11.97
N LEU A 373 -15.22 6.22 -11.37
CA LEU A 373 -15.85 5.12 -12.10
C LEU A 373 -17.36 5.15 -11.91
N GLU A 374 -18.11 5.48 -12.97
CA GLU A 374 -19.57 5.62 -12.98
C GLU A 374 -20.29 4.50 -13.74
N GLY A 375 -19.56 3.79 -14.61
CA GLY A 375 -20.11 2.74 -15.47
C GLY A 375 -20.53 1.49 -14.68
N THR A 376 -21.50 0.76 -15.21
CA THR A 376 -21.95 -0.53 -14.64
C THR A 376 -21.08 -1.69 -15.10
N THR A 377 -20.28 -1.50 -16.14
CA THR A 377 -19.30 -2.48 -16.64
C THR A 377 -18.01 -1.77 -17.06
N VAL A 378 -16.91 -2.53 -17.06
CA VAL A 378 -15.61 -2.04 -17.56
C VAL A 378 -15.70 -1.57 -19.01
N ALA A 379 -16.45 -2.29 -19.86
CA ALA A 379 -16.65 -1.89 -21.25
C ALA A 379 -17.41 -0.57 -21.38
N GLU A 380 -18.38 -0.31 -20.52
CA GLU A 380 -19.12 0.96 -20.50
C GLU A 380 -18.20 2.10 -20.07
N GLU A 381 -17.41 1.88 -19.01
CA GLU A 381 -16.43 2.85 -18.50
C GLU A 381 -15.43 3.25 -19.58
N CYS A 382 -14.86 2.26 -20.28
CA CYS A 382 -13.93 2.54 -21.39
C CYS A 382 -14.57 3.36 -22.52
N ARG A 383 -15.84 3.05 -22.90
CA ARG A 383 -16.54 3.82 -23.94
C ARG A 383 -16.86 5.25 -23.51
N THR A 384 -17.23 5.44 -22.26
CA THR A 384 -17.49 6.77 -21.70
C THR A 384 -16.21 7.61 -21.69
N SER A 385 -15.11 7.04 -21.22
CA SER A 385 -13.80 7.66 -21.23
C SER A 385 -13.34 8.07 -22.63
N ASP A 386 -13.49 7.20 -23.65
CA ASP A 386 -13.13 7.53 -25.04
C ASP A 386 -13.92 8.74 -25.56
N ARG A 387 -15.22 8.82 -25.25
CA ARG A 387 -16.09 9.93 -25.65
C ARG A 387 -15.69 11.24 -24.96
N ASP A 388 -15.44 11.22 -23.65
CA ASP A 388 -15.12 12.38 -22.85
C ASP A 388 -13.72 12.94 -23.18
N ALA A 389 -12.78 12.03 -23.46
CA ALA A 389 -11.45 12.38 -23.95
C ALA A 389 -11.43 12.85 -25.42
N GLY A 390 -12.51 12.59 -26.18
CA GLY A 390 -12.58 12.87 -27.61
C GLY A 390 -11.58 12.07 -28.43
N CYS A 391 -11.25 10.83 -28.01
CA CYS A 391 -10.34 9.93 -28.69
C CYS A 391 -11.11 8.88 -29.53
N GLU A 392 -10.40 8.07 -30.32
CA GLU A 392 -11.01 7.01 -31.11
C GLU A 392 -11.64 5.92 -30.22
N PRO A 393 -12.85 5.42 -30.55
CA PRO A 393 -13.48 4.34 -29.81
C PRO A 393 -12.57 3.11 -29.67
N GLY A 394 -12.46 2.58 -28.45
CA GLY A 394 -11.59 1.44 -28.13
C GLY A 394 -10.19 1.82 -27.64
N THR A 395 -9.83 3.10 -27.60
CA THR A 395 -8.52 3.57 -27.10
C THR A 395 -8.30 3.17 -25.64
N THR A 396 -9.24 3.47 -24.75
CA THR A 396 -9.13 3.12 -23.31
C THR A 396 -9.08 1.62 -23.10
N ARG A 397 -9.89 0.87 -23.87
CA ARG A 397 -9.87 -0.61 -23.79
C ARG A 397 -8.55 -1.22 -24.27
N ALA A 398 -7.94 -0.63 -25.30
CA ALA A 398 -6.63 -1.04 -25.79
C ALA A 398 -5.52 -0.76 -24.74
N LEU A 399 -5.56 0.40 -24.09
CA LEU A 399 -4.66 0.72 -22.96
C LEU A 399 -4.84 -0.29 -21.81
N LEU A 400 -6.09 -0.60 -21.46
CA LEU A 400 -6.39 -1.56 -20.40
C LEU A 400 -5.91 -2.98 -20.76
N ALA A 401 -6.02 -3.38 -22.02
CA ALA A 401 -5.51 -4.69 -22.48
C ALA A 401 -3.98 -4.81 -22.34
N LEU A 402 -3.24 -3.71 -22.46
CA LEU A 402 -1.79 -3.67 -22.23
C LEU A 402 -1.45 -3.68 -20.74
N MET A 403 -2.18 -2.91 -19.93
CA MET A 403 -1.88 -2.71 -18.51
C MET A 403 -2.47 -3.80 -17.61
N ALA A 404 -3.64 -4.33 -17.95
CA ALA A 404 -4.38 -5.31 -17.15
C ALA A 404 -5.23 -6.23 -18.06
N PRO A 405 -4.59 -7.15 -18.82
CA PRO A 405 -5.26 -8.01 -19.81
C PRO A 405 -6.29 -8.98 -19.19
N ASP A 406 -6.19 -9.23 -17.91
CA ASP A 406 -7.01 -10.12 -17.09
C ASP A 406 -8.35 -9.50 -16.65
N ILE A 407 -8.61 -8.22 -16.97
CA ILE A 407 -9.88 -7.57 -16.66
C ILE A 407 -10.88 -7.81 -17.80
N GLU A 408 -12.00 -8.45 -17.45
CA GLU A 408 -13.09 -8.76 -18.39
C GLU A 408 -14.03 -7.56 -18.59
N ASP A 409 -14.53 -7.40 -19.80
CA ASP A 409 -15.40 -6.31 -20.23
C ASP A 409 -16.73 -6.22 -19.46
N GLY A 410 -17.27 -7.37 -19.09
CA GLY A 410 -18.55 -7.49 -18.36
C GLY A 410 -18.45 -7.27 -16.86
N THR A 411 -17.24 -7.17 -16.30
CA THR A 411 -17.05 -7.02 -14.86
C THR A 411 -17.53 -5.63 -14.39
N HIS A 412 -18.26 -5.59 -13.27
CA HIS A 412 -18.63 -4.31 -12.65
C HIS A 412 -17.39 -3.68 -12.00
N PRO A 413 -17.11 -2.38 -12.15
CA PRO A 413 -15.93 -1.73 -11.56
C PRO A 413 -15.77 -1.92 -10.05
N ARG A 414 -16.88 -2.10 -9.32
CA ARG A 414 -16.86 -2.37 -7.86
C ARG A 414 -16.34 -3.76 -7.51
N ASP A 415 -16.43 -4.70 -8.44
CA ASP A 415 -15.97 -6.09 -8.23
C ASP A 415 -14.49 -6.26 -8.56
N LEU A 416 -13.85 -5.23 -9.12
CA LEU A 416 -12.43 -5.20 -9.35
C LEU A 416 -11.65 -5.08 -8.03
N SER A 417 -10.48 -5.72 -7.97
CA SER A 417 -9.52 -5.48 -6.89
C SER A 417 -9.03 -4.03 -6.91
N GLU A 418 -8.50 -3.54 -5.78
CA GLU A 418 -7.95 -2.18 -5.69
C GLU A 418 -6.92 -1.90 -6.79
N GLY A 419 -6.02 -2.86 -7.07
CA GLY A 419 -5.02 -2.72 -8.12
C GLY A 419 -5.61 -2.71 -9.53
N GLN A 420 -6.60 -3.55 -9.80
CA GLN A 420 -7.30 -3.56 -11.09
C GLN A 420 -8.07 -2.26 -11.30
N ARG A 421 -8.72 -1.76 -10.25
CA ARG A 421 -9.45 -0.51 -10.26
C ARG A 421 -8.54 0.69 -10.52
N LEU A 422 -7.37 0.72 -9.86
CA LEU A 422 -6.36 1.74 -10.10
C LEU A 422 -5.88 1.74 -11.57
N LEU A 423 -5.58 0.56 -12.12
CA LEU A 423 -5.13 0.45 -13.52
C LEU A 423 -6.23 0.86 -14.51
N LEU A 424 -7.50 0.53 -14.24
CA LEU A 424 -8.63 1.01 -15.04
C LEU A 424 -8.72 2.54 -15.02
N VAL A 425 -8.67 3.16 -13.83
CA VAL A 425 -8.70 4.63 -13.69
C VAL A 425 -7.49 5.28 -14.38
N LEU A 426 -6.31 4.68 -14.26
CA LEU A 426 -5.13 5.18 -14.97
C LEU A 426 -5.35 5.14 -16.51
N CYS A 427 -5.98 4.09 -17.05
CA CYS A 427 -6.33 4.02 -18.49
C CYS A 427 -7.37 5.08 -18.86
N VAL A 428 -8.39 5.32 -18.02
CA VAL A 428 -9.39 6.38 -18.20
C VAL A 428 -8.71 7.75 -18.30
N VAL A 429 -7.81 8.05 -17.36
CA VAL A 429 -7.08 9.33 -17.34
C VAL A 429 -6.14 9.46 -18.56
N LEU A 430 -5.48 8.37 -18.95
CA LEU A 430 -4.54 8.35 -20.09
C LEU A 430 -5.22 8.44 -21.46
N ALA A 431 -6.52 8.21 -21.57
CA ALA A 431 -7.26 8.32 -22.82
C ALA A 431 -7.11 9.69 -23.48
N ALA A 432 -7.08 10.76 -22.67
CA ALA A 432 -6.86 12.13 -23.13
C ALA A 432 -5.38 12.47 -23.40
N ARG A 433 -4.44 11.56 -23.11
CA ARG A 433 -2.98 11.72 -23.28
C ARG A 433 -2.42 12.98 -22.61
N PRO A 434 -2.74 13.26 -21.34
CA PRO A 434 -2.23 14.45 -20.67
C PRO A 434 -0.71 14.36 -20.50
N PRO A 435 0.06 15.43 -20.78
CA PRO A 435 1.51 15.44 -20.57
C PRO A 435 1.91 15.43 -19.10
N LEU A 436 1.02 15.85 -18.19
CA LEU A 436 1.19 15.84 -16.75
C LEU A 436 0.23 14.85 -16.10
N LEU A 437 0.76 13.92 -15.31
CA LEU A 437 -0.01 12.95 -14.54
C LEU A 437 0.22 13.17 -13.04
N LEU A 438 -0.86 13.26 -12.30
CA LEU A 438 -0.87 13.40 -10.85
C LEU A 438 -1.51 12.16 -10.24
N LEU A 439 -0.83 11.54 -9.28
CA LEU A 439 -1.35 10.36 -8.57
C LEU A 439 -1.33 10.63 -7.06
N ASP A 440 -2.47 10.46 -6.42
CA ASP A 440 -2.60 10.64 -4.96
C ASP A 440 -2.72 9.30 -4.26
N GLU A 441 -1.67 8.91 -3.51
CA GLU A 441 -1.54 7.66 -2.74
C GLU A 441 -1.88 6.38 -3.55
N PRO A 442 -1.35 6.18 -4.77
CA PRO A 442 -1.78 5.11 -5.66
C PRO A 442 -1.38 3.70 -5.20
N THR A 443 -0.54 3.56 -4.15
CA THR A 443 -0.13 2.24 -3.61
C THR A 443 -1.01 1.72 -2.49
N ARG A 444 -2.08 2.44 -2.15
CA ARG A 444 -3.00 2.01 -1.09
C ARG A 444 -3.70 0.69 -1.49
N GLY A 445 -3.67 -0.32 -0.61
CA GLY A 445 -4.30 -1.62 -0.86
C GLY A 445 -3.64 -2.46 -1.96
N LEU A 446 -2.45 -2.09 -2.47
CA LEU A 446 -1.74 -2.86 -3.48
C LEU A 446 -0.77 -3.87 -2.86
N ASP A 447 -0.78 -5.08 -3.39
CA ASP A 447 0.24 -6.08 -3.14
C ASP A 447 1.55 -5.79 -3.91
N TYR A 448 2.66 -6.45 -3.55
CA TYR A 448 3.98 -6.24 -4.18
C TYR A 448 3.99 -6.45 -5.69
N PRO A 449 3.37 -7.53 -6.27
CA PRO A 449 3.31 -7.70 -7.71
C PRO A 449 2.59 -6.55 -8.44
N THR A 450 1.50 -6.04 -7.86
CA THR A 450 0.74 -4.92 -8.41
C THR A 450 1.53 -3.62 -8.30
N LYS A 451 2.24 -3.39 -7.18
CA LYS A 451 3.16 -2.25 -7.03
C LYS A 451 4.29 -2.29 -8.07
N ALA A 452 4.91 -3.44 -8.27
CA ALA A 452 5.95 -3.60 -9.28
C ALA A 452 5.43 -3.37 -10.71
N ARG A 453 4.15 -3.76 -11.00
CA ARG A 453 3.48 -3.44 -12.26
C ARG A 453 3.27 -1.94 -12.41
N LEU A 454 2.75 -1.27 -11.38
CA LEU A 454 2.57 0.19 -11.35
C LEU A 454 3.90 0.91 -11.58
N ALA A 455 4.96 0.51 -10.89
CA ALA A 455 6.30 1.10 -11.04
C ALA A 455 6.79 1.05 -12.49
N ARG A 456 6.61 -0.11 -13.17
CA ARG A 456 6.97 -0.24 -14.60
C ARG A 456 6.13 0.68 -15.49
N VAL A 457 4.82 0.71 -15.28
CA VAL A 457 3.92 1.60 -16.05
C VAL A 457 4.33 3.07 -15.89
N LEU A 458 4.63 3.52 -14.66
CA LEU A 458 5.07 4.89 -14.43
C LEU A 458 6.42 5.18 -15.09
N ALA A 459 7.36 4.24 -15.06
CA ALA A 459 8.65 4.37 -15.73
C ALA A 459 8.49 4.48 -17.26
N ASP A 460 7.63 3.64 -17.86
CA ASP A 460 7.34 3.66 -19.30
C ASP A 460 6.69 4.98 -19.73
N LEU A 461 5.74 5.50 -18.94
CA LEU A 461 5.08 6.79 -19.17
C LEU A 461 6.08 7.96 -19.08
N ALA A 462 6.98 7.95 -18.09
CA ALA A 462 8.03 8.95 -17.96
C ALA A 462 9.00 8.91 -19.16
N GLN A 463 9.39 7.71 -19.62
CA GLN A 463 10.21 7.55 -20.82
C GLN A 463 9.49 8.05 -22.09
N ALA A 464 8.16 7.90 -22.17
CA ALA A 464 7.34 8.46 -23.24
C ALA A 464 7.18 9.99 -23.16
N GLY A 465 7.71 10.64 -22.12
CA GLY A 465 7.74 12.08 -21.95
C GLY A 465 6.66 12.67 -21.03
N HIS A 466 5.83 11.84 -20.41
CA HIS A 466 4.90 12.32 -19.40
C HIS A 466 5.66 12.78 -18.15
N ALA A 467 5.30 13.95 -17.60
CA ALA A 467 5.68 14.33 -16.25
C ALA A 467 4.75 13.67 -15.24
N ILE A 468 5.29 13.16 -14.15
CA ILE A 468 4.51 12.46 -13.13
C ILE A 468 4.78 13.09 -11.77
N VAL A 469 3.70 13.48 -11.06
CA VAL A 469 3.77 13.88 -9.65
C VAL A 469 3.05 12.84 -8.82
N LEU A 470 3.79 12.16 -7.96
CA LEU A 470 3.33 11.05 -7.15
C LEU A 470 3.28 11.48 -5.69
N ALA A 471 2.09 11.83 -5.16
CA ALA A 471 1.93 12.03 -3.72
C ALA A 471 1.84 10.67 -3.02
N THR A 472 2.79 10.36 -2.16
CA THR A 472 2.83 9.07 -1.46
C THR A 472 3.66 9.11 -0.18
N HIS A 473 3.40 8.16 0.69
CA HIS A 473 4.24 7.82 1.85
C HIS A 473 4.94 6.45 1.68
N ASP A 474 4.84 5.83 0.50
CA ASP A 474 5.47 4.56 0.17
C ASP A 474 6.91 4.78 -0.30
N VAL A 475 7.85 4.69 0.65
CA VAL A 475 9.28 4.95 0.41
C VAL A 475 9.91 3.92 -0.54
N GLU A 476 9.38 2.70 -0.58
CA GLU A 476 9.89 1.66 -1.47
C GLU A 476 9.49 1.98 -2.93
N LEU A 477 8.23 2.36 -3.20
CA LEU A 477 7.83 2.81 -4.53
C LEU A 477 8.62 4.04 -4.98
N VAL A 478 8.83 5.00 -4.08
CA VAL A 478 9.62 6.21 -4.38
C VAL A 478 11.04 5.83 -4.80
N ALA A 479 11.68 4.90 -4.11
CA ALA A 479 13.00 4.38 -4.47
C ALA A 479 13.00 3.71 -5.87
N ASP A 480 11.90 3.03 -6.22
CA ASP A 480 11.78 2.33 -7.50
C ASP A 480 11.55 3.28 -8.69
N VAL A 481 10.84 4.41 -8.53
CA VAL A 481 10.37 5.19 -9.69
C VAL A 481 10.78 6.65 -9.71
N ALA A 482 11.02 7.30 -8.56
CA ALA A 482 11.19 8.74 -8.50
C ALA A 482 12.60 9.19 -8.91
N ASP A 483 12.68 10.25 -9.71
CA ASP A 483 13.92 10.95 -10.02
C ASP A 483 14.24 12.01 -8.96
N ARG A 484 13.18 12.66 -8.44
CA ARG A 484 13.26 13.75 -7.47
C ARG A 484 12.22 13.57 -6.36
N VAL A 485 12.61 13.93 -5.15
CA VAL A 485 11.76 13.89 -3.96
C VAL A 485 11.58 15.29 -3.39
N VAL A 486 10.33 15.66 -3.17
CA VAL A 486 9.92 16.88 -2.48
C VAL A 486 9.22 16.49 -1.18
N ILE A 487 9.75 16.90 -0.04
CA ILE A 487 9.13 16.64 1.27
C ILE A 487 8.34 17.87 1.72
N ILE A 488 7.06 17.64 2.02
CA ILE A 488 6.17 18.67 2.57
C ILE A 488 5.89 18.38 4.05
N ALA A 489 6.05 19.41 4.88
CA ALA A 489 5.64 19.41 6.28
C ALA A 489 4.89 20.71 6.60
N GLU A 490 3.73 20.61 7.25
CA GLU A 490 2.89 21.76 7.66
C GLU A 490 2.56 22.74 6.50
N GLY A 491 2.46 22.20 5.29
CA GLY A 491 2.16 22.97 4.07
C GLY A 491 3.38 23.58 3.39
N GLU A 492 4.57 23.45 3.92
CA GLU A 492 5.83 24.01 3.38
C GLU A 492 6.72 22.93 2.78
N VAL A 493 7.51 23.26 1.76
CA VAL A 493 8.57 22.42 1.23
C VAL A 493 9.77 22.48 2.16
N VAL A 494 10.11 21.35 2.80
CA VAL A 494 11.24 21.26 3.74
C VAL A 494 12.47 20.59 3.12
N ALA A 495 12.31 19.85 2.05
CA ALA A 495 13.41 19.31 1.25
C ALA A 495 12.96 19.14 -0.20
N ASP A 496 13.87 19.35 -1.14
CA ASP A 496 13.69 19.20 -2.58
C ASP A 496 15.02 18.82 -3.21
N GLY A 497 15.08 17.70 -3.92
CA GLY A 497 16.33 17.24 -4.53
C GLY A 497 16.24 15.84 -5.14
N GLU A 498 17.37 15.35 -5.61
CA GLU A 498 17.53 14.01 -6.15
C GLU A 498 17.09 12.94 -5.14
N THR A 499 16.37 11.92 -5.61
CA THR A 499 15.80 10.86 -4.77
C THR A 499 16.83 10.25 -3.82
N THR A 500 17.99 9.80 -4.37
CA THR A 500 19.03 9.17 -3.55
C THR A 500 19.53 10.08 -2.44
N GLN A 501 19.72 11.37 -2.74
CA GLN A 501 20.20 12.34 -1.76
C GLN A 501 19.18 12.60 -0.67
N VAL A 502 17.92 12.85 -1.03
CA VAL A 502 16.86 13.22 -0.08
C VAL A 502 16.50 12.03 0.81
N VAL A 503 16.24 10.84 0.24
CA VAL A 503 15.81 9.69 1.02
C VAL A 503 16.90 9.12 1.94
N THR A 504 18.19 9.17 1.52
CA THR A 504 19.28 8.68 2.38
C THR A 504 19.65 9.66 3.50
N SER A 505 19.31 10.94 3.35
CA SER A 505 19.53 11.96 4.40
C SER A 505 18.52 11.88 5.54
N SER A 506 17.37 11.21 5.33
CA SER A 506 16.29 11.12 6.32
C SER A 506 16.00 9.66 6.69
N PRO A 507 16.31 9.21 7.92
CA PRO A 507 16.04 7.84 8.36
C PRO A 507 14.55 7.43 8.25
N MET A 508 13.63 8.39 8.36
CA MET A 508 12.20 8.13 8.27
C MET A 508 11.76 7.80 6.83
N PHE A 509 12.33 8.48 5.84
CA PHE A 509 11.97 8.33 4.43
C PHE A 509 12.93 7.43 3.65
N ALA A 510 13.94 6.84 4.31
CA ALA A 510 14.84 5.89 3.66
C ALA A 510 14.16 4.53 3.45
N PRO A 511 14.29 3.90 2.26
CA PRO A 511 13.85 2.54 2.03
C PRO A 511 14.68 1.54 2.84
N GLN A 512 14.16 0.31 3.00
CA GLN A 512 14.81 -0.70 3.85
C GLN A 512 16.24 -1.00 3.41
N VAL A 513 16.49 -1.12 2.11
CA VAL A 513 17.83 -1.40 1.56
C VAL A 513 18.82 -0.29 1.93
N ALA A 514 18.42 0.98 1.79
CA ALA A 514 19.25 2.11 2.18
C ALA A 514 19.58 2.12 3.68
N LYS A 515 18.59 1.80 4.53
CA LYS A 515 18.80 1.65 5.98
C LYS A 515 19.78 0.54 6.32
N ILE A 516 19.70 -0.60 5.61
CA ILE A 516 20.54 -1.78 5.84
C ILE A 516 21.98 -1.53 5.38
N LEU A 517 22.16 -0.97 4.18
CA LEU A 517 23.47 -0.81 3.56
C LEU A 517 24.17 0.50 3.88
N ALA A 518 23.55 1.41 4.65
CA ALA A 518 24.18 2.65 5.06
C ALA A 518 25.60 2.41 5.62
N PRO A 519 26.61 3.25 5.25
CA PRO A 519 26.50 4.55 4.58
C PRO A 519 26.46 4.50 3.03
N GLN A 520 26.46 3.31 2.40
CA GLN A 520 26.33 3.17 0.96
C GLN A 520 24.91 3.54 0.51
N ARG A 521 24.77 4.12 -0.69
CA ARG A 521 23.52 4.76 -1.14
C ARG A 521 22.70 3.85 -2.08
N TRP A 522 22.60 2.58 -1.76
CA TRP A 522 21.74 1.63 -2.47
C TRP A 522 20.30 1.81 -2.02
N LEU A 523 19.35 1.94 -2.95
CA LEU A 523 17.95 2.17 -2.63
C LEU A 523 17.11 0.91 -2.75
N THR A 524 17.38 0.05 -3.73
CA THR A 524 16.54 -1.11 -4.05
C THR A 524 17.35 -2.41 -4.08
N VAL A 525 16.64 -3.54 -3.96
CA VAL A 525 17.25 -4.87 -4.08
C VAL A 525 17.75 -5.10 -5.51
N ASP A 526 17.04 -4.60 -6.51
CA ASP A 526 17.41 -4.73 -7.92
C ASP A 526 18.71 -4.00 -8.26
N GLU A 527 18.93 -2.81 -7.69
CA GLU A 527 20.21 -2.10 -7.82
C GLU A 527 21.39 -2.94 -7.28
N VAL A 528 21.21 -3.53 -6.08
CA VAL A 528 22.21 -4.38 -5.46
C VAL A 528 22.45 -5.64 -6.30
N ALA A 529 21.38 -6.30 -6.76
CA ALA A 529 21.47 -7.46 -7.64
C ALA A 529 22.21 -7.14 -8.93
N GLY A 530 21.84 -6.05 -9.61
CA GLY A 530 22.52 -5.58 -10.83
C GLY A 530 24.00 -5.34 -10.61
N ALA A 531 24.39 -4.71 -9.49
CA ALA A 531 25.77 -4.50 -9.14
C ALA A 531 26.54 -5.80 -8.87
N LEU A 532 25.92 -6.79 -8.24
CA LEU A 532 26.53 -8.09 -7.99
C LEU A 532 26.69 -8.92 -9.26
N PHE A 533 25.68 -8.95 -10.15
CA PHE A 533 25.71 -9.73 -11.39
C PHE A 533 26.63 -9.12 -12.46
N ALA A 534 26.74 -7.81 -12.54
CA ALA A 534 27.71 -7.15 -13.44
C ALA A 534 29.16 -7.56 -13.19
N ALA A 535 29.48 -8.06 -11.98
CA ALA A 535 30.80 -8.55 -11.62
C ALA A 535 31.10 -9.99 -12.09
N HIS A 536 30.10 -10.73 -12.53
CA HIS A 536 30.24 -12.11 -13.01
C HIS A 536 30.20 -12.20 -14.54
N ALA A 537 30.04 -11.06 -15.27
CA ALA A 537 30.26 -11.02 -16.69
C ALA A 537 31.77 -11.19 -16.97
N PRO A 538 32.22 -12.19 -17.76
CA PRO A 538 33.64 -12.36 -18.05
C PRO A 538 34.16 -11.12 -18.77
N VAL A 539 35.29 -10.58 -18.27
CA VAL A 539 36.06 -9.48 -18.90
C VAL A 539 36.82 -10.06 -20.08
N ASP A 540 36.13 -10.66 -21.04
CA ASP A 540 36.75 -11.19 -22.26
C ASP A 540 35.89 -10.86 -23.48
N ALA A 541 35.98 -9.63 -23.97
CA ALA A 541 35.63 -9.28 -25.36
C ALA A 541 36.12 -7.88 -25.75
N THR A 542 37.33 -7.45 -25.37
CA THR A 542 37.92 -6.23 -25.94
C THR A 542 39.44 -6.29 -26.02
N ILE A 543 40.01 -7.42 -26.49
CA ILE A 543 41.38 -7.48 -27.02
C ILE A 543 41.36 -8.39 -28.25
N GLY A 544 41.03 -7.87 -29.41
CA GLY A 544 41.05 -8.66 -30.65
C GLY A 544 40.73 -7.89 -31.90
N SER A 545 41.19 -6.63 -32.01
CA SER A 545 41.11 -5.93 -33.30
C SER A 545 42.18 -4.83 -33.44
N ILE A 546 43.44 -5.15 -33.12
CA ILE A 546 44.57 -4.38 -33.58
C ILE A 546 45.69 -5.39 -33.88
N ALA A 547 45.67 -6.02 -35.03
CA ALA A 547 46.82 -6.58 -35.74
C ALA A 547 46.35 -7.34 -36.98
N GLN A 548 46.13 -6.65 -38.08
CA GLN A 548 46.42 -7.12 -39.45
C GLN A 548 46.11 -5.98 -40.44
N GLY A 549 47.09 -5.21 -40.67
CA GLY A 549 47.09 -4.17 -41.67
C GLY A 549 48.49 -3.72 -41.96
N SER A 550 49.35 -4.60 -42.55
CA SER A 550 50.54 -4.13 -43.33
C SER A 550 51.13 -5.31 -44.12
N GLY A 551 51.26 -5.09 -45.39
CA GLY A 551 52.10 -5.86 -46.31
C GLY A 551 51.27 -6.74 -47.27
N SER A 552 51.36 -6.61 -48.59
CA SER A 552 52.44 -6.12 -49.44
C SER A 552 51.90 -6.01 -50.84
N ALA A 553 52.43 -5.04 -51.54
CA ALA A 553 52.39 -4.93 -53.02
C ALA A 553 53.21 -6.09 -53.68
N SER A 554 52.62 -6.66 -54.71
CA SER A 554 53.28 -6.99 -55.98
C SER A 554 52.22 -7.44 -56.96
#